data_3428cc1e8179e0202db561bab2ce185f
#
_entry.id   3428cc1e8179e0202db561bab2ce185f
#
_cell.length_a   1.000
_cell.length_b   1.000
_cell.length_c   1.000
_cell.angle_alpha   90.00
_cell.angle_beta   90.00
_cell.angle_gamma   90.00
#
_symmetry.space_group_name_H-M   'P 1'
#
loop_
_entity.id
_entity.type
_entity.pdbx_description
1 polymer ?
#
loop_
_entity_poly.entity_id
_entity_poly.type
_entity_poly.pdbx_seq_one_letter_code
_entity_poly.pdbx_strand_id
1 'polypeptide(L)'
;IVSAEATGKILTLDVEEGTTLRAGQEIGVIDTVQLYLKKLQLEANVKSVEGQRPDILKQVAATKEQIVQAQRERDRVYNLLRVGAANQKQLDDAESLLEVLRKQLAAQNSTLQNSDQSLTWQSSSVGVQVAQIQDQLKKCHITSPLTGTVLAKYAEAGELAASGTPLFKVADMEQVYLRAYITSEQLSEVKLGQKVTVYSDYGKEVRK
;
A
#
# COMPACT_ATOMS: atom_id res chain seq x y z
N ILE A 1 13.17 20.23 -12.93
CA ILE A 1 13.44 19.05 -13.77
C ILE A 1 12.58 17.93 -13.23
N VAL A 2 11.89 17.22 -14.11
CA VAL A 2 11.15 16.00 -13.80
C VAL A 2 12.02 14.82 -14.24
N SER A 3 12.27 13.91 -13.32
CA SER A 3 13.09 12.74 -13.56
C SER A 3 12.27 11.46 -13.41
N ALA A 4 12.69 10.37 -14.05
CA ALA A 4 12.08 9.06 -13.90
C ALA A 4 12.18 8.58 -12.44
N GLU A 5 11.07 8.11 -11.88
CA GLU A 5 11.03 7.51 -10.53
C GLU A 5 11.18 5.99 -10.56
N ALA A 6 10.99 5.38 -11.75
CA ALA A 6 11.13 3.95 -11.96
C ALA A 6 12.16 3.66 -13.08
N THR A 7 12.69 2.43 -13.08
CA THR A 7 13.60 1.95 -14.13
C THR A 7 12.82 1.08 -15.11
N GLY A 8 12.95 1.36 -16.41
CA GLY A 8 12.32 0.60 -17.46
C GLY A 8 12.34 1.34 -18.81
N LYS A 9 11.79 0.71 -19.85
CA LYS A 9 11.63 1.34 -21.15
C LYS A 9 10.48 2.33 -21.12
N ILE A 10 10.70 3.55 -21.62
CA ILE A 10 9.65 4.56 -21.80
C ILE A 10 8.75 4.10 -22.95
N LEU A 11 7.50 3.78 -22.65
CA LEU A 11 6.52 3.36 -23.67
C LEU A 11 5.94 4.59 -24.40
N THR A 12 5.54 5.60 -23.62
CA THR A 12 5.02 6.87 -24.12
C THR A 12 5.61 8.02 -23.34
N LEU A 13 5.83 9.15 -24.00
CA LEU A 13 6.21 10.43 -23.40
C LEU A 13 5.64 11.57 -24.26
N ASP A 14 4.39 11.94 -23.95
CA ASP A 14 3.59 12.89 -24.71
C ASP A 14 3.85 14.32 -24.20
N VAL A 15 5.08 14.78 -24.40
CA VAL A 15 5.52 16.11 -24.02
C VAL A 15 6.36 16.74 -25.14
N GLU A 16 6.09 18.01 -25.43
CA GLU A 16 6.85 18.82 -26.38
C GLU A 16 7.25 20.15 -25.73
N GLU A 17 8.36 20.71 -26.17
CA GLU A 17 8.82 22.03 -25.70
C GLU A 17 7.79 23.12 -26.04
N GLY A 18 7.51 23.98 -25.09
CA GLY A 18 6.49 25.03 -25.22
C GLY A 18 5.07 24.58 -24.82
N THR A 19 4.82 23.31 -24.61
CA THR A 19 3.50 22.79 -24.16
C THR A 19 3.23 23.16 -22.71
N THR A 20 2.00 23.57 -22.40
CA THR A 20 1.57 23.84 -21.02
C THR A 20 0.97 22.60 -20.41
N LEU A 21 1.48 22.21 -19.24
CA LEU A 21 1.04 21.05 -18.46
C LEU A 21 0.31 21.52 -17.20
N ARG A 22 -0.58 20.66 -16.68
CA ARG A 22 -1.23 20.85 -15.38
C ARG A 22 -0.59 19.94 -14.33
N ALA A 23 -0.57 20.41 -13.08
CA ALA A 23 -0.12 19.59 -11.96
C ALA A 23 -0.94 18.28 -11.89
N GLY A 24 -0.25 17.14 -11.76
CA GLY A 24 -0.85 15.80 -11.75
C GLY A 24 -1.23 15.25 -13.13
N GLN A 25 -1.04 16.00 -14.21
CA GLN A 25 -1.29 15.51 -15.56
C GLN A 25 -0.33 14.37 -15.90
N GLU A 26 -0.88 13.22 -16.31
CA GLU A 26 -0.09 12.11 -16.85
C GLU A 26 0.41 12.44 -18.25
N ILE A 27 1.69 12.21 -18.48
CA ILE A 27 2.40 12.61 -19.69
C ILE A 27 3.11 11.45 -20.36
N GLY A 28 3.27 10.34 -19.64
CA GLY A 28 3.93 9.18 -20.20
C GLY A 28 3.92 8.01 -19.25
N VAL A 29 4.34 6.87 -19.75
CA VAL A 29 4.37 5.61 -19.01
C VAL A 29 5.67 4.86 -19.29
N ILE A 30 6.30 4.38 -18.23
CA ILE A 30 7.40 3.40 -18.27
C ILE A 30 6.79 1.99 -18.26
N ASP A 31 7.44 1.02 -18.89
CA ASP A 31 6.95 -0.36 -18.98
C ASP A 31 6.62 -0.97 -17.61
N THR A 32 5.37 -1.37 -17.45
CA THR A 32 4.81 -1.89 -16.20
C THR A 32 4.57 -3.40 -16.20
N VAL A 33 4.78 -4.09 -17.34
CA VAL A 33 4.35 -5.48 -17.53
C VAL A 33 4.89 -6.40 -16.44
N GLN A 34 6.19 -6.32 -16.14
CA GLN A 34 6.81 -7.20 -15.15
C GLN A 34 6.30 -6.91 -13.72
N LEU A 35 6.11 -5.65 -13.38
CA LEU A 35 5.57 -5.23 -12.09
C LEU A 35 4.11 -5.67 -11.93
N TYR A 36 3.32 -5.55 -12.99
CA TYR A 36 1.92 -5.98 -12.99
C TYR A 36 1.79 -7.50 -12.80
N LEU A 37 2.59 -8.30 -13.51
CA LEU A 37 2.61 -9.76 -13.34
C LEU A 37 3.03 -10.16 -11.92
N LYS A 38 4.04 -9.49 -11.36
CA LYS A 38 4.46 -9.70 -9.98
C LYS A 38 3.37 -9.36 -8.97
N LYS A 39 2.61 -8.26 -9.21
CA LYS A 39 1.43 -7.92 -8.40
C LYS A 39 0.41 -9.05 -8.42
N LEU A 40 0.04 -9.55 -9.61
CA LEU A 40 -0.92 -10.65 -9.74
C LEU A 40 -0.46 -11.93 -9.01
N GLN A 41 0.83 -12.25 -9.07
CA GLN A 41 1.40 -13.39 -8.35
C GLN A 41 1.25 -13.22 -6.84
N LEU A 42 1.56 -12.03 -6.30
CA LEU A 42 1.42 -11.74 -4.86
C LEU A 42 -0.04 -11.75 -4.42
N GLU A 43 -0.96 -11.20 -5.21
CA GLU A 43 -2.40 -11.25 -4.95
C GLU A 43 -2.93 -12.69 -4.92
N ALA A 44 -2.44 -13.56 -5.82
CA ALA A 44 -2.76 -14.99 -5.80
C ALA A 44 -2.23 -15.68 -4.53
N ASN A 45 -1.04 -15.30 -4.07
CA ASN A 45 -0.48 -15.79 -2.80
C ASN A 45 -1.33 -15.37 -1.59
N VAL A 46 -1.79 -14.12 -1.54
CA VAL A 46 -2.74 -13.66 -0.49
C VAL A 46 -3.97 -14.54 -0.45
N LYS A 47 -4.61 -14.76 -1.60
CA LYS A 47 -5.81 -15.62 -1.70
C LYS A 47 -5.53 -17.06 -1.29
N SER A 48 -4.34 -17.59 -1.63
CA SER A 48 -3.93 -18.94 -1.21
C SER A 48 -3.81 -19.06 0.31
N VAL A 49 -3.18 -18.08 0.96
CA VAL A 49 -3.05 -18.03 2.42
C VAL A 49 -4.41 -17.89 3.08
N GLU A 50 -5.27 -17.02 2.57
CA GLU A 50 -6.63 -16.85 3.08
C GLU A 50 -7.47 -18.13 2.94
N GLY A 51 -7.31 -18.87 1.84
CA GLY A 51 -7.98 -20.15 1.62
C GLY A 51 -7.55 -21.27 2.58
N GLN A 52 -6.41 -21.13 3.25
CA GLN A 52 -5.93 -22.07 4.25
C GLN A 52 -6.48 -21.81 5.67
N ARG A 53 -7.23 -20.70 5.86
CA ARG A 53 -7.78 -20.36 7.18
C ARG A 53 -8.76 -21.43 7.66
N PRO A 54 -8.61 -21.91 8.89
CA PRO A 54 -9.47 -22.97 9.41
C PRO A 54 -10.90 -22.46 9.66
N ASP A 55 -11.89 -23.26 9.28
CA ASP A 55 -13.26 -23.04 9.75
C ASP A 55 -13.38 -23.57 11.18
N ILE A 56 -13.07 -22.70 12.14
CA ILE A 56 -13.04 -23.03 13.57
C ILE A 56 -14.38 -23.61 14.03
N LEU A 57 -15.49 -23.04 13.56
CA LEU A 57 -16.82 -23.49 13.98
C LEU A 57 -17.09 -24.93 13.55
N LYS A 58 -16.73 -25.31 12.33
CA LYS A 58 -16.90 -26.69 11.84
C LYS A 58 -15.95 -27.66 12.55
N GLN A 59 -14.70 -27.24 12.78
CA GLN A 59 -13.71 -28.14 13.39
C GLN A 59 -14.02 -28.45 14.85
N VAL A 60 -14.66 -27.54 15.60
CA VAL A 60 -15.03 -27.76 17.00
C VAL A 60 -16.47 -28.29 17.19
N ALA A 61 -17.25 -28.38 16.13
CA ALA A 61 -18.67 -28.77 16.21
C ALA A 61 -18.86 -30.17 16.85
N ALA A 62 -18.05 -31.13 16.45
CA ALA A 62 -18.12 -32.50 17.01
C ALA A 62 -17.82 -32.52 18.51
N THR A 63 -16.77 -31.83 18.95
CA THR A 63 -16.41 -31.74 20.38
C THR A 63 -17.49 -31.01 21.18
N LYS A 64 -18.11 -29.97 20.64
CA LYS A 64 -19.25 -29.27 21.27
C LYS A 64 -20.45 -30.21 21.45
N GLU A 65 -20.78 -31.02 20.45
CA GLU A 65 -21.85 -31.99 20.56
C GLU A 65 -21.58 -33.05 21.60
N GLN A 66 -20.33 -33.55 21.66
CA GLN A 66 -19.90 -34.49 22.75
C GLN A 66 -20.06 -33.86 24.13
N ILE A 67 -19.75 -32.59 24.31
CA ILE A 67 -19.96 -31.85 25.57
C ILE A 67 -21.45 -31.78 25.91
N VAL A 68 -22.31 -31.52 24.95
CA VAL A 68 -23.78 -31.46 25.16
C VAL A 68 -24.29 -32.82 25.61
N GLN A 69 -23.82 -33.90 25.00
CA GLN A 69 -24.19 -35.29 25.40
C GLN A 69 -23.67 -35.62 26.78
N ALA A 70 -22.41 -35.34 27.08
CA ALA A 70 -21.81 -35.58 28.42
C ALA A 70 -22.53 -34.74 29.48
N GLN A 71 -22.98 -33.53 29.18
CA GLN A 71 -23.73 -32.69 30.10
C GLN A 71 -25.12 -33.27 30.42
N ARG A 72 -25.82 -33.77 29.40
CA ARG A 72 -27.11 -34.48 29.60
C ARG A 72 -26.94 -35.71 30.44
N GLU A 73 -25.87 -36.49 30.21
CA GLU A 73 -25.58 -37.71 31.01
C GLU A 73 -25.28 -37.35 32.45
N ARG A 74 -24.43 -36.34 32.72
CA ARG A 74 -24.15 -35.86 34.07
C ARG A 74 -25.45 -35.43 34.78
N ASP A 75 -26.32 -34.69 34.11
CA ASP A 75 -27.60 -34.24 34.67
C ASP A 75 -28.53 -35.41 34.96
N ARG A 76 -28.55 -36.44 34.11
CA ARG A 76 -29.29 -37.68 34.33
C ARG A 76 -28.78 -38.42 35.60
N VAL A 77 -27.47 -38.63 35.69
CA VAL A 77 -26.84 -39.31 36.85
C VAL A 77 -27.08 -38.53 38.12
N TYR A 78 -26.98 -37.19 38.09
CA TYR A 78 -27.26 -36.32 39.23
C TYR A 78 -28.72 -36.52 39.73
N ASN A 79 -29.70 -36.56 38.83
CA ASN A 79 -31.10 -36.77 39.19
C ASN A 79 -31.34 -38.19 39.76
N LEU A 80 -30.70 -39.19 39.24
CA LEU A 80 -30.74 -40.57 39.77
C LEU A 80 -30.12 -40.67 41.15
N LEU A 81 -29.02 -39.99 41.40
CA LEU A 81 -28.37 -39.94 42.72
C LEU A 81 -29.32 -39.33 43.76
N ARG A 82 -30.05 -38.28 43.42
CA ARG A 82 -31.01 -37.62 44.33
C ARG A 82 -32.12 -38.55 44.81
N VAL A 83 -32.50 -39.54 44.01
CA VAL A 83 -33.55 -40.55 44.36
C VAL A 83 -32.97 -41.87 44.81
N GLY A 84 -31.64 -41.95 45.06
CA GLY A 84 -30.95 -43.13 45.53
C GLY A 84 -30.74 -44.23 44.47
N ALA A 85 -30.95 -43.93 43.18
CA ALA A 85 -30.83 -44.89 42.07
C ALA A 85 -29.45 -44.85 41.36
N ALA A 86 -28.53 -44.03 41.82
CA ALA A 86 -27.12 -43.96 41.39
C ALA A 86 -26.21 -43.76 42.60
N ASN A 87 -24.88 -43.94 42.42
CA ASN A 87 -23.89 -43.69 43.46
C ASN A 87 -23.00 -42.47 43.12
N GLN A 88 -22.30 -41.96 44.17
CA GLN A 88 -21.45 -40.77 44.03
C GLN A 88 -20.35 -40.93 42.97
N LYS A 89 -19.75 -42.17 42.91
CA LYS A 89 -18.70 -42.46 41.93
C LYS A 89 -19.17 -42.24 40.48
N GLN A 90 -20.42 -42.65 40.17
CA GLN A 90 -20.97 -42.47 38.83
C GLN A 90 -21.14 -40.98 38.46
N LEU A 91 -21.49 -40.14 39.43
CA LEU A 91 -21.55 -38.68 39.22
C LEU A 91 -20.13 -38.11 39.01
N ASP A 92 -19.18 -38.48 39.85
CA ASP A 92 -17.78 -38.03 39.75
C ASP A 92 -17.14 -38.45 38.41
N ASP A 93 -17.43 -39.65 37.91
CA ASP A 93 -16.99 -40.14 36.60
C ASP A 93 -17.60 -39.29 35.46
N ALA A 94 -18.89 -38.97 35.53
CA ALA A 94 -19.57 -38.16 34.52
C ALA A 94 -19.10 -36.69 34.52
N GLU A 95 -18.83 -36.10 35.70
CA GLU A 95 -18.27 -34.75 35.85
C GLU A 95 -16.83 -34.70 35.32
N SER A 96 -16.02 -35.71 35.62
CA SER A 96 -14.65 -35.82 35.13
C SER A 96 -14.59 -35.89 33.61
N LEU A 97 -15.48 -36.68 32.97
CA LEU A 97 -15.60 -36.76 31.52
C LEU A 97 -15.96 -35.40 30.91
N LEU A 98 -16.94 -34.68 31.49
CA LEU A 98 -17.35 -33.38 31.03
C LEU A 98 -16.21 -32.35 31.12
N GLU A 99 -15.44 -32.40 32.21
CA GLU A 99 -14.28 -31.53 32.40
C GLU A 99 -13.17 -31.82 31.36
N VAL A 100 -12.87 -33.07 31.09
CA VAL A 100 -11.90 -33.47 30.07
C VAL A 100 -12.30 -32.94 28.69
N LEU A 101 -13.58 -33.10 28.28
CA LEU A 101 -14.08 -32.64 27.00
C LEU A 101 -14.04 -31.10 26.89
N ARG A 102 -14.33 -30.37 27.98
CA ARG A 102 -14.21 -28.92 28.03
C ARG A 102 -12.77 -28.45 27.87
N LYS A 103 -11.82 -29.11 28.55
CA LYS A 103 -10.39 -28.80 28.40
C LYS A 103 -9.89 -29.13 27.00
N GLN A 104 -10.36 -30.22 26.40
CA GLN A 104 -10.06 -30.59 25.01
C GLN A 104 -10.58 -29.52 24.03
N LEU A 105 -11.82 -29.02 24.18
CA LEU A 105 -12.37 -27.97 23.37
C LEU A 105 -11.55 -26.67 23.52
N ALA A 106 -11.17 -26.31 24.74
CA ALA A 106 -10.34 -25.13 25.00
C ALA A 106 -8.97 -25.21 24.30
N ALA A 107 -8.30 -26.36 24.42
CA ALA A 107 -7.03 -26.59 23.74
C ALA A 107 -7.16 -26.57 22.22
N GLN A 108 -8.21 -27.18 21.65
CA GLN A 108 -8.50 -27.19 20.23
C GLN A 108 -8.77 -25.78 19.72
N ASN A 109 -9.60 -24.99 20.42
CA ASN A 109 -9.86 -23.60 20.08
C ASN A 109 -8.57 -22.75 20.09
N SER A 110 -7.73 -22.91 21.13
CA SER A 110 -6.45 -22.19 21.22
C SER A 110 -5.53 -22.51 20.04
N THR A 111 -5.41 -23.79 19.68
CA THR A 111 -4.59 -24.21 18.53
C THR A 111 -5.11 -23.61 17.22
N LEU A 112 -6.42 -23.66 17.00
CA LEU A 112 -7.05 -23.13 15.78
C LEU A 112 -6.94 -21.61 15.71
N GLN A 113 -7.12 -20.90 16.84
CA GLN A 113 -6.96 -19.45 16.89
C GLN A 113 -5.51 -19.03 16.62
N ASN A 114 -4.54 -19.74 17.19
CA ASN A 114 -3.12 -19.48 16.93
C ASN A 114 -2.77 -19.70 15.44
N SER A 115 -3.31 -20.76 14.84
CA SER A 115 -3.16 -21.03 13.40
C SER A 115 -3.78 -19.90 12.54
N ASP A 116 -5.02 -19.50 12.85
CA ASP A 116 -5.70 -18.41 12.14
C ASP A 116 -4.94 -17.08 12.29
N GLN A 117 -4.42 -16.79 13.49
CA GLN A 117 -3.61 -15.59 13.75
C GLN A 117 -2.31 -15.60 12.94
N SER A 118 -1.63 -16.76 12.88
CA SER A 118 -0.40 -16.92 12.08
C SER A 118 -0.65 -16.68 10.59
N LEU A 119 -1.74 -17.25 10.04
CA LEU A 119 -2.15 -17.03 8.65
C LEU A 119 -2.55 -15.57 8.39
N THR A 120 -3.16 -14.91 9.36
CA THR A 120 -3.47 -13.48 9.28
C THR A 120 -2.20 -12.63 9.14
N TRP A 121 -1.18 -12.90 9.96
CA TRP A 121 0.09 -12.19 9.86
C TRP A 121 0.81 -12.48 8.55
N GLN A 122 0.77 -13.73 8.07
CA GLN A 122 1.35 -14.11 6.79
C GLN A 122 0.64 -13.38 5.62
N SER A 123 -0.70 -13.36 5.61
CA SER A 123 -1.50 -12.64 4.62
C SER A 123 -1.17 -11.14 4.64
N SER A 124 -1.08 -10.54 5.85
CA SER A 124 -0.71 -9.13 6.01
C SER A 124 0.69 -8.83 5.46
N SER A 125 1.67 -9.69 5.73
CA SER A 125 3.03 -9.54 5.20
C SER A 125 3.08 -9.54 3.68
N VAL A 126 2.34 -10.46 3.04
CA VAL A 126 2.23 -10.48 1.57
C VAL A 126 1.45 -9.26 1.08
N GLY A 127 0.43 -8.81 1.82
CA GLY A 127 -0.32 -7.58 1.52
C GLY A 127 0.58 -6.33 1.46
N VAL A 128 1.55 -6.22 2.38
CA VAL A 128 2.55 -5.14 2.33
C VAL A 128 3.40 -5.22 1.05
N GLN A 129 3.79 -6.42 0.62
CA GLN A 129 4.52 -6.58 -0.64
C GLN A 129 3.68 -6.17 -1.85
N VAL A 130 2.37 -6.47 -1.86
CA VAL A 130 1.44 -5.98 -2.89
C VAL A 130 1.42 -4.45 -2.91
N ALA A 131 1.33 -3.81 -1.74
CA ALA A 131 1.34 -2.34 -1.63
C ALA A 131 2.66 -1.73 -2.15
N GLN A 132 3.80 -2.36 -1.90
CA GLN A 132 5.09 -1.93 -2.45
C GLN A 132 5.13 -1.99 -3.98
N ILE A 133 4.61 -3.07 -4.58
CA ILE A 133 4.54 -3.17 -6.05
C ILE A 133 3.55 -2.15 -6.62
N GLN A 134 2.44 -1.88 -5.92
CA GLN A 134 1.49 -0.83 -6.33
C GLN A 134 2.13 0.56 -6.32
N ASP A 135 2.97 0.87 -5.34
CA ASP A 135 3.73 2.13 -5.31
C ASP A 135 4.73 2.21 -6.48
N GLN A 136 5.44 1.11 -6.77
CA GLN A 136 6.32 1.05 -7.93
C GLN A 136 5.57 1.22 -9.25
N LEU A 137 4.38 0.63 -9.40
CA LEU A 137 3.52 0.82 -10.57
C LEU A 137 3.08 2.28 -10.72
N LYS A 138 2.72 2.96 -9.63
CA LYS A 138 2.40 4.40 -9.67
C LYS A 138 3.58 5.24 -10.16
N LYS A 139 4.79 4.91 -9.73
CA LYS A 139 6.03 5.59 -10.15
C LYS A 139 6.40 5.36 -11.62
N CYS A 140 5.81 4.35 -12.27
CA CYS A 140 5.95 4.17 -13.71
C CYS A 140 5.11 5.16 -14.53
N HIS A 141 4.10 5.80 -13.93
CA HIS A 141 3.32 6.84 -14.57
C HIS A 141 4.03 8.18 -14.39
N ILE A 142 4.47 8.77 -15.50
CA ILE A 142 5.18 10.03 -15.50
C ILE A 142 4.16 11.16 -15.44
N THR A 143 4.17 11.95 -14.36
CA THR A 143 3.23 13.05 -14.15
C THR A 143 3.94 14.39 -13.97
N SER A 144 3.28 15.49 -14.33
CA SER A 144 3.81 16.82 -14.03
C SER A 144 3.59 17.17 -12.55
N PRO A 145 4.64 17.58 -11.80
CA PRO A 145 4.49 17.97 -10.40
C PRO A 145 3.88 19.36 -10.21
N LEU A 146 3.84 20.17 -11.26
CA LEU A 146 3.33 21.55 -11.22
C LEU A 146 2.63 21.92 -12.53
N THR A 147 1.81 22.96 -12.46
CA THR A 147 1.27 23.61 -13.65
C THR A 147 2.33 24.57 -14.22
N GLY A 148 2.63 24.45 -15.51
CA GLY A 148 3.66 25.30 -16.13
C GLY A 148 3.96 24.89 -17.57
N THR A 149 4.94 25.54 -18.16
CA THR A 149 5.37 25.32 -19.55
C THR A 149 6.61 24.44 -19.58
N VAL A 150 6.65 23.49 -20.50
CA VAL A 150 7.83 22.65 -20.76
C VAL A 150 8.91 23.48 -21.43
N LEU A 151 10.07 23.54 -20.79
CA LEU A 151 11.21 24.33 -21.29
C LEU A 151 12.21 23.51 -22.10
N ALA A 152 12.34 22.22 -21.78
CA ALA A 152 13.24 21.31 -22.47
C ALA A 152 12.78 19.85 -22.29
N LYS A 153 12.96 19.03 -23.30
CA LYS A 153 12.76 17.59 -23.29
C LYS A 153 14.12 16.89 -23.36
N TYR A 154 14.36 15.91 -22.49
CA TYR A 154 15.66 15.21 -22.36
C TYR A 154 15.61 13.73 -22.75
N ALA A 155 14.42 13.15 -22.84
CA ALA A 155 14.22 11.74 -23.15
C ALA A 155 13.10 11.53 -24.18
N GLU A 156 13.17 10.44 -24.91
CA GLU A 156 12.19 10.07 -25.94
C GLU A 156 11.51 8.74 -25.62
N ALA A 157 10.31 8.56 -26.21
CA ALA A 157 9.64 7.25 -26.16
C ALA A 157 10.51 6.20 -26.85
N GLY A 158 10.63 5.02 -26.23
CA GLY A 158 11.48 3.94 -26.70
C GLY A 158 12.84 3.84 -25.99
N GLU A 159 13.29 4.88 -25.31
CA GLU A 159 14.54 4.88 -24.54
C GLU A 159 14.40 4.13 -23.22
N LEU A 160 15.54 3.70 -22.66
CA LEU A 160 15.63 3.11 -21.34
C LEU A 160 15.88 4.22 -20.30
N ALA A 161 14.96 4.40 -19.38
CA ALA A 161 15.14 5.28 -18.23
C ALA A 161 15.57 4.49 -17.00
N ALA A 162 16.52 5.04 -16.25
CA ALA A 162 16.83 4.61 -14.88
C ALA A 162 16.21 5.60 -13.89
N SER A 163 15.98 5.16 -12.65
CA SER A 163 15.53 6.08 -11.60
C SER A 163 16.52 7.25 -11.45
N GLY A 164 16.01 8.49 -11.50
CA GLY A 164 16.79 9.71 -11.50
C GLY A 164 17.15 10.27 -12.89
N THR A 165 16.93 9.54 -13.99
CA THR A 165 17.16 10.04 -15.35
C THR A 165 16.25 11.24 -15.62
N PRO A 166 16.77 12.42 -16.01
CA PRO A 166 15.95 13.57 -16.35
C PRO A 166 15.11 13.29 -17.61
N LEU A 167 13.82 13.57 -17.56
CA LEU A 167 12.88 13.36 -18.67
C LEU A 167 12.53 14.67 -19.37
N PHE A 168 12.17 15.68 -18.61
CA PHE A 168 11.86 17.01 -19.13
C PHE A 168 12.00 18.08 -18.04
N LYS A 169 12.00 19.34 -18.45
CA LYS A 169 12.02 20.50 -17.56
C LYS A 169 10.73 21.29 -17.72
N VAL A 170 10.00 21.48 -16.63
CA VAL A 170 8.80 22.31 -16.57
C VAL A 170 9.04 23.48 -15.61
N ALA A 171 8.52 24.65 -15.94
CA ALA A 171 8.57 25.83 -15.08
C ALA A 171 7.24 26.60 -15.14
N ASP A 172 6.89 27.20 -14.00
CA ASP A 172 5.87 28.22 -13.94
C ASP A 172 6.45 29.51 -14.54
N MET A 173 5.79 30.04 -15.59
CA MET A 173 6.21 31.23 -16.30
C MET A 173 5.45 32.48 -15.85
N GLU A 174 4.52 32.37 -14.88
CA GLU A 174 3.80 33.53 -14.34
C GLU A 174 4.71 34.41 -13.47
N GLN A 175 5.72 33.80 -12.84
CA GLN A 175 6.70 34.52 -12.03
C GLN A 175 8.11 34.23 -12.54
N VAL A 176 8.79 35.27 -12.99
CA VAL A 176 10.15 35.22 -13.54
C VAL A 176 11.08 36.05 -12.66
N TYR A 177 12.21 35.51 -12.30
CA TYR A 177 13.26 36.21 -11.55
C TYR A 177 14.45 36.49 -12.47
N LEU A 178 14.79 37.79 -12.59
CA LEU A 178 15.98 38.20 -13.29
C LEU A 178 17.14 38.36 -12.30
N ARG A 179 18.23 37.65 -12.53
CA ARG A 179 19.49 37.85 -11.78
C ARG A 179 20.44 38.71 -12.63
N ALA A 180 20.71 39.91 -12.14
CA ALA A 180 21.71 40.79 -12.73
C ALA A 180 22.91 40.87 -11.80
N TYR A 181 24.11 40.84 -12.37
CA TYR A 181 25.37 41.06 -11.66
C TYR A 181 25.79 42.51 -11.84
N ILE A 182 26.08 43.18 -10.73
CA ILE A 182 26.48 44.57 -10.70
C ILE A 182 27.92 44.67 -10.14
N THR A 183 28.69 45.67 -10.56
CA THR A 183 30.01 45.92 -10.02
C THR A 183 29.94 46.60 -8.66
N SER A 184 31.02 46.57 -7.89
CA SER A 184 31.09 47.23 -6.58
C SER A 184 30.84 48.73 -6.63
N GLU A 185 31.16 49.39 -7.75
CA GLU A 185 30.94 50.82 -7.97
C GLU A 185 29.44 51.10 -8.12
N GLN A 186 28.71 50.26 -8.85
CA GLN A 186 27.24 50.37 -9.08
C GLN A 186 26.42 50.04 -7.83
N LEU A 187 27.01 49.29 -6.89
CA LEU A 187 26.30 48.87 -5.67
C LEU A 187 25.88 50.05 -4.79
N SER A 188 26.64 51.18 -4.84
CA SER A 188 26.29 52.40 -4.10
C SER A 188 25.01 53.10 -4.60
N GLU A 189 24.63 52.83 -5.83
CA GLU A 189 23.44 53.46 -6.47
C GLU A 189 22.18 52.60 -6.40
N VAL A 190 22.30 51.33 -6.00
CA VAL A 190 21.19 50.36 -5.96
C VAL A 190 20.65 50.24 -4.54
N LYS A 191 19.31 50.38 -4.40
CA LYS A 191 18.63 50.22 -3.08
C LYS A 191 17.64 49.07 -3.14
N LEU A 192 17.50 48.36 -2.02
CA LEU A 192 16.48 47.34 -1.88
C LEU A 192 15.07 47.92 -2.08
N GLY A 193 14.26 47.25 -2.89
CA GLY A 193 12.90 47.72 -3.23
C GLY A 193 12.83 48.79 -4.33
N GLN A 194 13.94 49.14 -4.96
CA GLN A 194 13.98 50.06 -6.08
C GLN A 194 13.28 49.44 -7.29
N LYS A 195 12.42 50.22 -7.97
CA LYS A 195 11.83 49.83 -9.25
C LYS A 195 12.89 49.80 -10.35
N VAL A 196 12.94 48.68 -11.07
CA VAL A 196 13.87 48.48 -12.16
C VAL A 196 13.10 48.28 -13.46
N THR A 197 13.53 48.94 -14.55
CA THR A 197 12.98 48.75 -15.86
C THR A 197 13.88 47.82 -16.65
N VAL A 198 13.33 46.71 -17.14
CA VAL A 198 14.05 45.71 -17.94
C VAL A 198 13.68 45.90 -19.41
N TYR A 199 14.68 46.06 -20.25
CA TYR A 199 14.51 46.12 -21.70
C TYR A 199 14.94 44.78 -22.30
N SER A 200 14.07 44.14 -23.10
CA SER A 200 14.46 42.96 -23.85
C SER A 200 14.98 43.33 -25.21
N ASP A 201 16.03 42.67 -25.68
CA ASP A 201 16.63 42.91 -27.02
C ASP A 201 15.67 42.62 -28.20
N TYR A 202 14.59 41.92 -27.96
CA TYR A 202 13.62 41.44 -28.95
C TYR A 202 12.23 42.06 -28.82
N GLY A 203 12.09 43.31 -28.47
CA GLY A 203 10.76 43.91 -28.49
C GLY A 203 10.70 45.31 -27.90
N LYS A 204 9.85 46.13 -28.46
CA LYS A 204 9.60 47.51 -28.02
C LYS A 204 8.76 47.64 -26.74
N GLU A 205 8.50 46.56 -26.01
CA GLU A 205 7.69 46.61 -24.80
C GLU A 205 8.53 46.65 -23.53
N VAL A 206 8.38 47.76 -22.81
CA VAL A 206 8.86 47.94 -21.44
C VAL A 206 7.88 47.24 -20.51
N ARG A 207 8.27 46.15 -19.83
CA ARG A 207 7.49 45.58 -18.74
C ARG A 207 7.96 46.17 -17.41
N LYS A 208 7.01 46.76 -16.67
CA LYS A 208 7.21 47.31 -15.32
C LYS A 208 7.07 46.21 -14.28
#